data_727a86dec4a9f68f9932594611233eb4
#
_entry.id   727a86dec4a9f68f9932594611233eb4
#
_cell.length_a   1.000
_cell.length_b   1.000
_cell.length_c   1.000
_cell.angle_alpha   90.00
_cell.angle_beta   90.00
_cell.angle_gamma   90.00
#
_symmetry.space_group_name_H-M   'P 1'
#
loop_
_entity.id
_entity.type
_entity.pdbx_description
1 polymer ?
#
loop_
_entity_poly.entity_id
_entity_poly.type
_entity_poly.pdbx_seq_one_letter_code
_entity_poly.pdbx_strand_id
1 'polypeptide(L)'
;MGSSNGAALVNQFAIETKLDHFSHYITVVSQLNAWQHDGTAFKAKGLDNNYTESVVPLKGKCLMNVSGANDKLVPYAGGPSKGIRAKDGKLAFVDAERSAFIWAQHYGYKGEQLSQPSESSEEMDVFSYLDGAVVHYKMKTRAH
;
A
#
# COMPACT_ATOMS: atom_id res chain seq x y z
N MET A 1 1.55 -8.74 -9.94
CA MET A 1 0.95 -7.42 -10.17
C MET A 1 -0.56 -7.51 -10.03
N GLY A 2 -1.17 -6.51 -9.43
CA GLY A 2 -2.62 -6.40 -9.31
C GLY A 2 -3.09 -4.95 -9.45
N SER A 3 -4.32 -4.77 -9.93
CA SER A 3 -4.97 -3.46 -10.06
C SER A 3 -6.27 -3.45 -9.26
N SER A 4 -6.57 -2.31 -8.62
CA SER A 4 -7.79 -2.12 -7.82
C SER A 4 -7.96 -3.23 -6.77
N ASN A 5 -9.03 -4.00 -6.81
CA ASN A 5 -9.23 -5.15 -5.93
C ASN A 5 -8.10 -6.19 -6.03
N GLY A 6 -7.55 -6.40 -7.24
CA GLY A 6 -6.36 -7.24 -7.43
C GLY A 6 -5.11 -6.68 -6.73
N ALA A 7 -4.96 -5.36 -6.63
CA ALA A 7 -3.88 -4.76 -5.87
C ALA A 7 -4.05 -4.98 -4.35
N ALA A 8 -5.28 -4.91 -3.84
CA ALA A 8 -5.57 -5.26 -2.45
C ALA A 8 -5.21 -6.73 -2.15
N LEU A 9 -5.46 -7.64 -3.09
CA LEU A 9 -5.05 -9.04 -3.00
C LEU A 9 -3.51 -9.19 -3.02
N VAL A 10 -2.80 -8.44 -3.86
CA VAL A 10 -1.32 -8.45 -3.89
C VAL A 10 -0.76 -7.97 -2.55
N ASN A 11 -1.32 -6.90 -1.96
CA ASN A 11 -0.92 -6.44 -0.63
C ASN A 11 -1.15 -7.56 0.42
N GLN A 12 -2.33 -8.19 0.42
CA GLN A 12 -2.61 -9.26 1.38
C GLN A 12 -1.71 -10.48 1.18
N PHE A 13 -1.44 -10.85 -0.07
CA PHE A 13 -0.49 -11.91 -0.38
C PHE A 13 0.92 -11.57 0.13
N ALA A 14 1.40 -10.33 -0.09
CA ALA A 14 2.70 -9.89 0.41
C ALA A 14 2.79 -9.91 1.95
N ILE A 15 1.68 -9.63 2.63
CA ILE A 15 1.58 -9.67 4.10
C ILE A 15 1.69 -11.11 4.64
N GLU A 16 1.00 -12.05 4.01
CA GLU A 16 0.81 -13.39 4.60
C GLU A 16 1.69 -14.48 4.01
N THR A 17 2.21 -14.31 2.78
CA THR A 17 2.97 -15.38 2.12
C THR A 17 4.24 -15.74 2.88
N LYS A 18 4.52 -17.04 2.91
CA LYS A 18 5.79 -17.62 3.38
C LYS A 18 6.63 -18.14 2.21
N LEU A 19 6.14 -17.98 0.97
CA LEU A 19 6.84 -18.40 -0.24
C LEU A 19 7.87 -17.35 -0.63
N ASP A 20 9.14 -17.73 -0.62
CA ASP A 20 10.26 -16.82 -0.87
C ASP A 20 10.57 -16.60 -2.36
N HIS A 21 9.81 -17.22 -3.25
CA HIS A 21 10.02 -17.13 -4.70
C HIS A 21 9.62 -15.78 -5.31
N PHE A 22 8.72 -15.04 -4.63
CA PHE A 22 8.25 -13.76 -5.11
C PHE A 22 9.13 -12.66 -4.57
N SER A 23 9.79 -11.93 -5.46
CA SER A 23 10.71 -10.84 -5.12
C SER A 23 10.10 -9.45 -5.30
N HIS A 24 9.10 -9.31 -6.17
CA HIS A 24 8.53 -8.02 -6.55
C HIS A 24 7.01 -8.03 -6.47
N TYR A 25 6.45 -7.04 -5.81
CA TYR A 25 5.02 -6.79 -5.71
C TYR A 25 4.67 -5.47 -6.40
N ILE A 26 3.69 -5.49 -7.29
CA ILE A 26 3.23 -4.30 -8.01
C ILE A 26 1.74 -4.12 -7.75
N THR A 27 1.39 -2.99 -7.16
CA THR A 27 0.01 -2.61 -6.84
C THR A 27 -0.37 -1.33 -7.56
N VAL A 28 -1.48 -1.37 -8.27
CA VAL A 28 -2.00 -0.23 -9.05
C VAL A 28 -3.38 0.12 -8.54
N VAL A 29 -3.57 1.39 -8.22
CA VAL A 29 -4.81 2.00 -7.70
C VAL A 29 -5.38 1.30 -6.46
N SER A 30 -4.50 0.80 -5.58
CA SER A 30 -4.85 0.42 -4.21
C SER A 30 -3.58 0.34 -3.35
N GLN A 31 -3.57 1.07 -2.27
CA GLN A 31 -2.61 1.01 -1.18
C GLN A 31 -3.11 0.09 -0.06
N LEU A 32 -2.41 0.04 1.08
CA LEU A 32 -2.87 -0.67 2.27
C LEU A 32 -4.23 -0.11 2.73
N ASN A 33 -5.11 -1.00 3.14
CA ASN A 33 -6.34 -0.61 3.82
C ASN A 33 -6.21 -0.81 5.34
N ALA A 34 -7.16 -0.27 6.08
CA ALA A 34 -7.16 -0.28 7.54
C ALA A 34 -7.27 -1.68 8.17
N TRP A 35 -7.68 -2.68 7.41
CA TRP A 35 -7.67 -4.07 7.86
C TRP A 35 -6.31 -4.73 7.65
N GLN A 36 -5.59 -4.35 6.60
CA GLN A 36 -4.27 -4.89 6.28
C GLN A 36 -3.17 -4.32 7.18
N HIS A 37 -3.36 -3.10 7.68
CA HIS A 37 -2.45 -2.47 8.64
C HIS A 37 -3.24 -1.56 9.59
N ASP A 38 -3.12 -1.80 10.89
CA ASP A 38 -3.89 -1.09 11.93
C ASP A 38 -3.23 0.19 12.46
N GLY A 39 -2.17 0.65 11.81
CA GLY A 39 -1.33 1.77 12.24
C GLY A 39 -0.07 1.32 12.98
N THR A 40 -0.04 0.07 13.46
CA THR A 40 1.08 -0.50 14.24
C THR A 40 1.65 -1.75 13.60
N ALA A 41 0.79 -2.66 13.13
CA ALA A 41 1.18 -3.96 12.62
C ALA A 41 0.40 -4.35 11.36
N PHE A 42 1.05 -5.18 10.52
CA PHE A 42 0.36 -5.89 9.45
C PHE A 42 -0.54 -6.98 10.02
N LYS A 43 -1.66 -7.20 9.36
CA LYS A 43 -2.70 -8.14 9.79
C LYS A 43 -2.94 -9.23 8.77
N ALA A 44 -2.98 -10.47 9.23
CA ALA A 44 -3.49 -11.57 8.45
C ALA A 44 -5.00 -11.44 8.24
N LYS A 45 -5.46 -11.87 7.07
CA LYS A 45 -6.89 -11.91 6.77
C LYS A 45 -7.66 -12.78 7.76
N GLY A 46 -7.06 -13.88 8.19
CA GLY A 46 -7.67 -14.85 9.09
C GLY A 46 -8.83 -15.63 8.46
N LEU A 47 -9.37 -16.56 9.22
CA LEU A 47 -10.67 -17.15 8.94
C LEU A 47 -11.74 -16.07 9.14
N ASP A 48 -12.80 -16.12 8.40
CA ASP A 48 -13.94 -15.17 8.50
C ASP A 48 -13.59 -13.69 8.22
N ASN A 49 -12.45 -13.40 7.60
CA ASN A 49 -11.99 -12.04 7.31
C ASN A 49 -11.98 -11.14 8.55
N ASN A 50 -11.47 -11.62 9.66
CA ASN A 50 -11.48 -10.88 10.92
C ASN A 50 -10.31 -9.92 11.12
N TYR A 51 -9.16 -10.15 10.44
CA TYR A 51 -7.96 -9.31 10.48
C TYR A 51 -7.45 -9.00 11.90
N THR A 52 -7.55 -9.95 12.81
CA THR A 52 -7.16 -9.76 14.22
C THR A 52 -5.71 -10.17 14.50
N GLU A 53 -5.17 -11.12 13.75
CA GLU A 53 -3.83 -11.65 13.94
C GLU A 53 -2.77 -10.74 13.33
N SER A 54 -1.80 -10.30 14.14
CA SER A 54 -0.63 -9.58 13.65
C SER A 54 0.37 -10.55 13.04
N VAL A 55 0.92 -10.17 11.88
CA VAL A 55 1.91 -10.96 11.16
C VAL A 55 3.09 -10.10 10.75
N VAL A 56 4.23 -10.74 10.55
CA VAL A 56 5.45 -10.11 10.03
C VAL A 56 5.68 -10.60 8.61
N PRO A 57 5.47 -9.75 7.59
CA PRO A 57 5.75 -10.11 6.20
C PRO A 57 7.20 -10.50 5.98
N LEU A 58 7.48 -11.34 4.98
CA LEU A 58 8.85 -11.63 4.54
C LEU A 58 9.56 -10.33 4.16
N LYS A 59 10.85 -10.22 4.48
CA LYS A 59 11.70 -9.08 4.16
C LYS A 59 12.49 -9.32 2.87
N GLY A 60 13.25 -8.31 2.42
CA GLY A 60 14.10 -8.41 1.24
C GLY A 60 13.33 -8.45 -0.07
N LYS A 61 12.15 -7.84 -0.12
CA LYS A 61 11.30 -7.75 -1.30
C LYS A 61 11.30 -6.34 -1.88
N CYS A 62 10.83 -6.21 -3.10
CA CYS A 62 10.59 -4.93 -3.75
C CYS A 62 9.08 -4.69 -3.87
N LEU A 63 8.66 -3.44 -3.68
CA LEU A 63 7.27 -3.05 -3.84
C LEU A 63 7.17 -1.77 -4.68
N MET A 64 6.33 -1.81 -5.68
CA MET A 64 5.93 -0.65 -6.46
C MET A 64 4.44 -0.41 -6.30
N ASN A 65 4.08 0.79 -5.89
CA ASN A 65 2.68 1.23 -5.83
C ASN A 65 2.45 2.40 -6.79
N VAL A 66 1.33 2.38 -7.50
CA VAL A 66 0.89 3.47 -8.37
C VAL A 66 -0.51 3.89 -7.94
N SER A 67 -0.70 5.16 -7.61
CA SER A 67 -2.01 5.70 -7.19
C SER A 67 -2.32 7.04 -7.86
N GLY A 68 -3.59 7.27 -8.15
CA GLY A 68 -4.07 8.55 -8.69
C GLY A 68 -4.37 9.54 -7.57
N ALA A 69 -3.86 10.77 -7.68
CA ALA A 69 -4.09 11.82 -6.68
C ALA A 69 -5.57 12.23 -6.55
N ASN A 70 -6.36 12.03 -7.62
CA ASN A 70 -7.79 12.36 -7.68
C ASN A 70 -8.70 11.14 -7.48
N ASP A 71 -8.16 10.01 -7.02
CA ASP A 71 -8.95 8.81 -6.78
C ASP A 71 -9.92 9.04 -5.62
N LYS A 72 -11.21 8.88 -5.89
CA LYS A 72 -12.30 9.01 -4.90
C LYS A 72 -12.79 7.66 -4.40
N LEU A 73 -12.46 6.59 -5.11
CA LEU A 73 -12.85 5.24 -4.73
C LEU A 73 -11.86 4.64 -3.75
N VAL A 74 -10.56 4.77 -4.05
CA VAL A 74 -9.45 4.47 -3.16
C VAL A 74 -8.76 5.80 -2.84
N PRO A 75 -9.20 6.53 -1.80
CA PRO A 75 -8.77 7.91 -1.60
C PRO A 75 -7.26 8.00 -1.35
N TYR A 76 -6.58 8.81 -2.16
CA TYR A 76 -5.13 8.99 -2.09
C TYR A 76 -4.64 9.36 -0.68
N ALA A 77 -5.31 10.32 -0.05
CA ALA A 77 -5.01 10.76 1.32
C ALA A 77 -5.50 9.79 2.41
N GLY A 78 -5.95 8.59 2.02
CA GLY A 78 -6.50 7.63 2.96
C GLY A 78 -7.92 7.98 3.43
N GLY A 79 -8.37 7.25 4.44
CA GLY A 79 -9.73 7.40 4.98
C GLY A 79 -10.77 6.54 4.28
N PRO A 80 -12.06 6.73 4.59
CA PRO A 80 -13.14 5.89 4.10
C PRO A 80 -13.39 6.07 2.60
N SER A 81 -13.52 4.96 1.89
CA SER A 81 -13.94 4.95 0.49
C SER A 81 -15.34 5.55 0.32
N LYS A 82 -15.56 6.26 -0.78
CA LYS A 82 -16.91 6.72 -1.14
C LYS A 82 -17.79 5.61 -1.71
N GLY A 83 -17.22 4.55 -2.28
CA GLY A 83 -17.96 3.51 -2.98
C GLY A 83 -17.73 2.08 -2.48
N ILE A 84 -16.61 1.79 -1.83
CA ILE A 84 -16.29 0.43 -1.36
C ILE A 84 -16.84 0.24 0.05
N ARG A 85 -17.70 -0.77 0.20
CA ARG A 85 -18.27 -1.15 1.50
C ARG A 85 -17.41 -2.20 2.18
N ALA A 86 -17.42 -2.17 3.49
CA ALA A 86 -16.79 -3.14 4.38
C ALA A 86 -17.87 -3.79 5.29
N LYS A 87 -17.48 -4.83 6.00
CA LYS A 87 -18.36 -5.58 6.90
C LYS A 87 -19.04 -4.67 7.96
N ASP A 88 -18.31 -3.67 8.40
CA ASP A 88 -18.70 -2.71 9.46
C ASP A 88 -18.91 -1.29 8.94
N GLY A 89 -19.15 -1.12 7.64
CA GLY A 89 -19.36 0.20 7.04
C GLY A 89 -18.64 0.39 5.71
N LYS A 90 -17.85 1.47 5.58
CA LYS A 90 -17.02 1.74 4.41
C LYS A 90 -15.59 1.29 4.65
N LEU A 91 -14.99 0.64 3.67
CA LEU A 91 -13.57 0.30 3.73
C LEU A 91 -12.74 1.58 3.80
N ALA A 92 -11.90 1.68 4.82
CA ALA A 92 -10.94 2.77 4.96
C ALA A 92 -9.57 2.35 4.45
N PHE A 93 -8.84 3.32 3.91
CA PHE A 93 -7.49 3.14 3.38
C PHE A 93 -6.47 3.92 4.19
N VAL A 94 -5.25 3.44 4.23
CA VAL A 94 -4.08 4.20 4.69
C VAL A 94 -3.75 5.22 3.61
N ASP A 95 -3.24 6.39 3.99
CA ASP A 95 -2.68 7.35 3.01
C ASP A 95 -1.66 6.65 2.11
N ALA A 96 -1.65 6.97 0.81
CA ALA A 96 -0.84 6.24 -0.18
C ALA A 96 0.67 6.39 0.06
N GLU A 97 1.14 7.60 0.37
CA GLU A 97 2.54 7.87 0.69
C GLU A 97 2.94 7.21 2.02
N ARG A 98 2.05 7.26 3.01
CA ARG A 98 2.23 6.57 4.30
C ARG A 98 2.28 5.05 4.12
N SER A 99 1.45 4.49 3.25
CA SER A 99 1.45 3.06 2.92
C SER A 99 2.81 2.61 2.36
N ALA A 100 3.37 3.37 1.43
CA ALA A 100 4.71 3.08 0.89
C ALA A 100 5.80 3.18 1.99
N PHE A 101 5.71 4.18 2.85
CA PHE A 101 6.65 4.34 3.97
C PHE A 101 6.56 3.17 4.97
N ILE A 102 5.35 2.67 5.28
CA ILE A 102 5.16 1.49 6.14
C ILE A 102 5.91 0.27 5.56
N TRP A 103 5.77 0.01 4.27
CA TRP A 103 6.51 -1.06 3.60
C TRP A 103 8.01 -0.82 3.60
N ALA A 104 8.45 0.42 3.36
CA ALA A 104 9.87 0.78 3.40
C ALA A 104 10.48 0.54 4.79
N GLN A 105 9.80 0.96 5.85
CA GLN A 105 10.23 0.69 7.23
C GLN A 105 10.33 -0.82 7.50
N HIS A 106 9.33 -1.58 7.06
CA HIS A 106 9.35 -3.03 7.22
C HIS A 106 10.53 -3.68 6.49
N TYR A 107 10.90 -3.17 5.31
CA TYR A 107 12.06 -3.66 4.55
C TYR A 107 13.40 -3.07 5.00
N GLY A 108 13.42 -2.30 6.09
CA GLY A 108 14.66 -1.87 6.74
C GLY A 108 15.01 -0.39 6.61
N TYR A 109 14.14 0.43 6.01
CA TYR A 109 14.36 1.88 5.98
C TYR A 109 14.32 2.46 7.39
N LYS A 110 15.34 3.25 7.76
CA LYS A 110 15.53 3.82 9.12
C LYS A 110 15.28 5.33 9.19
N GLY A 111 15.10 5.99 8.05
CA GLY A 111 14.83 7.42 7.97
C GLY A 111 13.36 7.76 8.25
N GLU A 112 13.08 9.04 8.12
CA GLU A 112 11.72 9.57 8.23
C GLU A 112 10.96 9.40 6.90
N GLN A 113 9.63 9.48 6.97
CA GLN A 113 8.80 9.52 5.78
C GLN A 113 9.18 10.74 4.93
N LEU A 114 9.35 10.52 3.62
CA LEU A 114 9.64 11.60 2.69
C LEU A 114 8.49 12.62 2.69
N SER A 115 8.82 13.88 2.94
CA SER A 115 7.89 15.01 2.88
C SER A 115 7.81 15.64 1.48
N GLN A 116 8.80 15.32 0.64
CA GLN A 116 8.89 15.76 -0.76
C GLN A 116 9.20 14.57 -1.65
N PRO A 117 8.75 14.55 -2.90
CA PRO A 117 9.09 13.48 -3.84
C PRO A 117 10.58 13.46 -4.13
N SER A 118 11.12 12.28 -4.37
CA SER A 118 12.49 12.06 -4.85
C SER A 118 12.69 12.59 -6.26
N GLU A 119 11.64 12.48 -7.08
CA GLU A 119 11.57 13.00 -8.45
C GLU A 119 10.17 13.54 -8.70
N SER A 120 10.07 14.59 -9.52
CA SER A 120 8.80 15.22 -9.88
C SER A 120 8.78 15.64 -11.33
N SER A 121 7.67 15.40 -12.01
CA SER A 121 7.35 15.88 -13.35
C SER A 121 5.99 16.55 -13.37
N GLU A 122 5.54 17.03 -14.51
CA GLU A 122 4.20 17.61 -14.66
C GLU A 122 3.08 16.60 -14.33
N GLU A 123 3.27 15.34 -14.69
CA GLU A 123 2.24 14.30 -14.55
C GLU A 123 2.39 13.46 -13.27
N MET A 124 3.59 13.39 -12.68
CA MET A 124 3.91 12.36 -11.70
C MET A 124 4.91 12.84 -10.65
N ASP A 125 4.67 12.46 -9.40
CA ASP A 125 5.66 12.49 -8.33
C ASP A 125 6.09 11.07 -7.98
N VAL A 126 7.38 10.90 -7.67
CA VAL A 126 7.96 9.60 -7.28
C VAL A 126 8.52 9.70 -5.86
N PHE A 127 8.11 8.79 -5.01
CA PHE A 127 8.65 8.64 -3.66
C PHE A 127 9.41 7.31 -3.61
N SER A 128 10.74 7.38 -3.53
CA SER A 128 11.63 6.23 -3.59
C SER A 128 12.37 6.03 -2.27
N TYR A 129 12.33 4.81 -1.76
CA TYR A 129 13.03 4.37 -0.55
C TYR A 129 13.94 3.19 -0.87
N LEU A 130 15.02 3.02 -0.08
CA LEU A 130 15.92 1.86 -0.16
C LEU A 130 16.47 1.62 -1.57
N ASP A 131 16.97 2.69 -2.20
CA ASP A 131 17.52 2.64 -3.58
C ASP A 131 16.56 2.02 -4.60
N GLY A 132 15.27 2.33 -4.48
CA GLY A 132 14.23 1.87 -5.39
C GLY A 132 13.59 0.52 -5.01
N ALA A 133 13.94 -0.06 -3.86
CA ALA A 133 13.26 -1.28 -3.41
C ALA A 133 11.79 -1.04 -3.06
N VAL A 134 11.44 0.15 -2.57
CA VAL A 134 10.06 0.58 -2.39
C VAL A 134 9.85 1.89 -3.13
N VAL A 135 8.96 1.90 -4.10
CA VAL A 135 8.68 3.08 -4.91
C VAL A 135 7.17 3.33 -4.97
N HIS A 136 6.77 4.55 -4.72
CA HIS A 136 5.40 5.01 -4.88
C HIS A 136 5.34 6.07 -5.98
N TYR A 137 4.45 5.85 -6.96
CA TYR A 137 4.14 6.78 -8.05
C TYR A 137 2.79 7.43 -7.80
N LYS A 138 2.80 8.74 -7.59
CA LYS A 138 1.61 9.58 -7.50
C LYS A 138 1.30 10.18 -8.86
N MET A 139 0.26 9.72 -9.50
CA MET A 139 -0.23 10.26 -10.76
C MET A 139 -1.09 11.49 -10.48
N LYS A 140 -0.59 12.70 -10.76
CA LYS A 140 -1.16 13.98 -10.30
C LYS A 140 -2.59 14.25 -10.78
N THR A 141 -2.90 13.81 -11.99
CA THR A 141 -4.19 14.11 -12.65
C THR A 141 -5.12 12.90 -12.73
N ARG A 142 -4.65 11.71 -12.36
CA ARG A 142 -5.43 10.47 -12.51
C ARG A 142 -6.40 10.24 -11.36
N ALA A 143 -7.57 9.70 -11.73
CA ALA A 143 -8.53 9.09 -10.83
C ALA A 143 -8.27 7.57 -10.69
N HIS A 144 -9.27 6.81 -10.34
CA HIS A 144 -9.21 5.35 -10.20
C HIS A 144 -8.92 4.62 -11.51
#